data_8e7224f260a9f220bd8b91cddf9cf9c5
#
_entry.id   8e7224f260a9f220bd8b91cddf9cf9c5
#
_cell.length_a   1.000
_cell.length_b   1.000
_cell.length_c   1.000
_cell.angle_alpha   90.00
_cell.angle_beta   90.00
_cell.angle_gamma   90.00
#
_symmetry.space_group_name_H-M   'P 1'
#
loop_
_entity.id
_entity.type
_entity.pdbx_description
1 polymer ?
#
loop_
_entity_poly.entity_id
_entity_poly.type
_entity_poly.pdbx_seq_one_letter_code
_entity_poly.pdbx_strand_id
1 'polypeptide(L)'
;MSKPQGGGSFFETIARFVVDRRNLIFFLYIVAAIFSVISSRWVGVNNDITDYLSEDTETRKGLTLMDDEMTTFGTARIMVSHVTYDIAYDLAGQIEGIDGVSSAKLGDNDPADPPDEDDDAEPDTPEDIADYMQGANALITVTFDGEEDDDSAKAAMQDIRTLLSDYDAYISTTVGVSQADTLAQEMTVILAIAAVIIV
;
A
#
# COMPACT_ATOMS: atom_id res chain seq x y z
N MET A 1 -5.55 57.65 41.77
CA MET A 1 -6.22 56.39 41.26
C MET A 1 -6.25 56.47 39.75
N SER A 2 -5.29 55.89 39.08
CA SER A 2 -5.15 55.91 37.61
C SER A 2 -5.80 54.67 37.03
N LYS A 3 -6.78 54.86 36.14
CA LYS A 3 -7.41 53.79 35.36
C LYS A 3 -6.43 53.23 34.31
N PRO A 4 -6.27 51.94 34.17
CA PRO A 4 -5.57 51.40 33.03
C PRO A 4 -6.48 51.44 31.82
N GLN A 5 -6.21 52.31 30.88
CA GLN A 5 -6.81 52.33 29.55
C GLN A 5 -5.80 51.72 28.56
N GLY A 6 -6.20 50.77 27.78
CA GLY A 6 -5.50 50.49 26.55
C GLY A 6 -5.45 49.10 25.95
N GLY A 7 -6.12 48.09 26.51
CA GLY A 7 -6.05 46.74 25.90
C GLY A 7 -7.40 46.14 25.48
N GLY A 8 -8.52 46.68 25.92
CA GLY A 8 -9.84 46.09 25.73
C GLY A 8 -10.50 46.35 24.37
N SER A 9 -10.17 47.43 23.70
CA SER A 9 -10.93 47.89 22.54
C SER A 9 -10.74 47.02 21.29
N PHE A 10 -9.54 46.52 21.03
CA PHE A 10 -9.27 45.71 19.84
C PHE A 10 -9.88 44.31 19.99
N PHE A 11 -9.64 43.64 21.11
CA PHE A 11 -10.21 42.32 21.38
C PHE A 11 -11.73 42.37 21.55
N GLU A 12 -12.26 43.43 22.14
CA GLU A 12 -13.71 43.61 22.28
C GLU A 12 -14.37 43.84 20.92
N THR A 13 -13.75 44.57 20.01
CA THR A 13 -14.23 44.80 18.66
C THR A 13 -14.24 43.48 17.86
N ILE A 14 -13.17 42.67 17.96
CA ILE A 14 -13.11 41.36 17.32
C ILE A 14 -14.17 40.41 17.91
N ALA A 15 -14.30 40.37 19.23
CA ALA A 15 -15.29 39.54 19.89
C ALA A 15 -16.71 39.90 19.48
N ARG A 16 -17.05 41.18 19.42
CA ARG A 16 -18.36 41.65 18.92
C ARG A 16 -18.58 41.28 17.45
N PHE A 17 -17.57 41.46 16.60
CA PHE A 17 -17.66 41.12 15.19
C PHE A 17 -17.92 39.61 15.00
N VAL A 18 -17.24 38.75 15.77
CA VAL A 18 -17.43 37.30 15.75
C VAL A 18 -18.82 36.90 16.19
N VAL A 19 -19.34 37.50 17.28
CA VAL A 19 -20.68 37.22 17.81
C VAL A 19 -21.78 37.71 16.87
N ASP A 20 -21.64 38.93 16.35
CA ASP A 20 -22.63 39.51 15.45
C ASP A 20 -22.71 38.83 14.08
N ARG A 21 -21.58 38.29 13.64
CA ARG A 21 -21.45 37.61 12.32
C ARG A 21 -21.21 36.10 12.43
N ARG A 22 -21.62 35.49 13.55
CA ARG A 22 -21.41 34.07 13.82
C ARG A 22 -21.83 33.17 12.66
N ASN A 23 -22.97 33.45 12.03
CA ASN A 23 -23.46 32.63 10.91
C ASN A 23 -22.57 32.77 9.65
N LEU A 24 -22.01 33.96 9.41
CA LEU A 24 -21.11 34.21 8.30
C LEU A 24 -19.75 33.50 8.55
N ILE A 25 -19.26 33.57 9.78
CA ILE A 25 -18.01 32.90 10.18
C ILE A 25 -18.19 31.37 10.09
N PHE A 26 -19.31 30.85 10.55
CA PHE A 26 -19.64 29.42 10.44
C PHE A 26 -19.74 28.97 8.98
N PHE A 27 -20.39 29.78 8.13
CA PHE A 27 -20.45 29.50 6.69
C PHE A 27 -19.06 29.52 6.04
N LEU A 28 -18.22 30.49 6.37
CA LEU A 28 -16.85 30.60 5.87
C LEU A 28 -16.01 29.39 6.31
N TYR A 29 -16.22 28.91 7.55
CA TYR A 29 -15.55 27.73 8.06
C TYR A 29 -15.95 26.46 7.29
N ILE A 30 -17.25 26.30 6.99
CA ILE A 30 -17.75 25.19 6.17
C ILE A 30 -17.14 25.26 4.76
N VAL A 31 -17.11 26.43 4.13
CA VAL A 31 -16.51 26.60 2.80
C VAL A 31 -15.01 26.26 2.84
N ALA A 32 -14.29 26.72 3.87
CA ALA A 32 -12.89 26.39 4.05
C ALA A 32 -12.66 24.89 4.27
N ALA A 33 -13.53 24.22 5.02
CA ALA A 33 -13.44 22.78 5.24
C ALA A 33 -13.68 22.00 3.94
N ILE A 34 -14.70 22.38 3.16
CA ILE A 34 -14.96 21.78 1.85
C ILE A 34 -13.76 21.99 0.91
N PHE A 35 -13.24 23.21 0.87
CA PHE A 35 -12.06 23.53 0.05
C PHE A 35 -10.84 22.70 0.48
N SER A 36 -10.62 22.52 1.79
CA SER A 36 -9.54 21.69 2.32
C SER A 36 -9.64 20.23 1.86
N VAL A 37 -10.85 19.67 1.89
CA VAL A 37 -11.07 18.28 1.41
C VAL A 37 -10.81 18.15 -0.09
N ILE A 38 -11.23 19.14 -0.89
CA ILE A 38 -10.99 19.14 -2.33
C ILE A 38 -9.49 19.31 -2.62
N SER A 39 -8.84 20.24 -1.93
CA SER A 39 -7.42 20.55 -2.08
C SER A 39 -6.51 19.37 -1.67
N SER A 40 -6.95 18.57 -0.71
CA SER A 40 -6.23 17.35 -0.28
C SER A 40 -5.98 16.36 -1.43
N ARG A 41 -6.87 16.32 -2.43
CA ARG A 41 -6.69 15.46 -3.62
C ARG A 41 -5.61 15.94 -4.59
N TRP A 42 -5.15 17.18 -4.45
CA TRP A 42 -4.11 17.76 -5.31
C TRP A 42 -2.72 17.66 -4.68
N VAL A 43 -2.66 17.24 -3.43
CA VAL A 43 -1.40 17.05 -2.71
C VAL A 43 -0.97 15.61 -2.92
N GLY A 44 -0.03 15.39 -3.84
CA GLY A 44 0.70 14.13 -3.93
C GLY A 44 1.71 14.05 -2.78
N VAL A 45 1.67 12.98 -2.02
CA VAL A 45 2.70 12.70 -1.01
C VAL A 45 3.74 11.81 -1.69
N ASN A 46 4.92 12.37 -1.91
CA ASN A 46 6.06 11.57 -2.36
C ASN A 46 6.78 11.04 -1.12
N ASN A 47 6.74 9.71 -0.94
CA ASN A 47 7.40 9.01 0.17
C ASN A 47 8.79 8.52 -0.20
N ASP A 48 9.27 8.83 -1.40
CA ASP A 48 10.60 8.43 -1.82
C ASP A 48 11.66 9.25 -1.08
N ILE A 49 12.38 8.59 -0.19
CA ILE A 49 13.46 9.19 0.61
C ILE A 49 14.60 9.65 -0.31
N THR A 50 14.73 9.05 -1.49
CA THR A 50 15.78 9.38 -2.45
C THR A 50 15.59 10.76 -3.08
N ASP A 51 14.37 11.26 -3.17
CA ASP A 51 14.06 12.59 -3.69
C ASP A 51 14.57 13.73 -2.80
N TYR A 52 14.88 13.45 -1.55
CA TYR A 52 15.51 14.42 -0.64
C TYR A 52 17.04 14.52 -0.83
N LEU A 53 17.65 13.61 -1.60
CA LEU A 53 19.05 13.70 -1.93
C LEU A 53 19.25 14.69 -3.09
N SER A 54 20.28 15.53 -3.00
CA SER A 54 20.67 16.42 -4.10
C SER A 54 21.02 15.58 -5.33
N GLU A 55 20.56 16.01 -6.52
CA GLU A 55 20.77 15.32 -7.80
C GLU A 55 22.26 15.14 -8.16
N ASP A 56 23.13 15.99 -7.61
CA ASP A 56 24.56 15.95 -7.86
C ASP A 56 25.33 14.91 -7.03
N THR A 57 24.68 14.28 -6.04
CA THR A 57 25.34 13.28 -5.19
C THR A 57 25.56 11.97 -5.94
N GLU A 58 26.72 11.33 -5.70
CA GLU A 58 27.01 10.00 -6.28
C GLU A 58 25.98 8.95 -5.83
N THR A 59 25.46 9.09 -4.62
CA THR A 59 24.40 8.21 -4.09
C THR A 59 23.12 8.35 -4.90
N ARG A 60 22.67 9.57 -5.24
CA ARG A 60 21.48 9.78 -6.08
C ARG A 60 21.68 9.19 -7.48
N LYS A 61 22.84 9.44 -8.10
CA LYS A 61 23.18 8.87 -9.41
C LYS A 61 23.23 7.35 -9.38
N GLY A 62 23.77 6.76 -8.32
CA GLY A 62 23.78 5.31 -8.13
C GLY A 62 22.38 4.72 -7.97
N LEU A 63 21.51 5.38 -7.21
CA LEU A 63 20.13 4.97 -7.03
C LEU A 63 19.33 5.09 -8.33
N THR A 64 19.48 6.20 -9.07
CA THR A 64 18.83 6.36 -10.38
C THR A 64 19.31 5.31 -11.37
N LEU A 65 20.60 4.98 -11.37
CA LEU A 65 21.13 3.92 -12.23
C LEU A 65 20.61 2.53 -11.82
N MET A 66 20.43 2.29 -10.53
CA MET A 66 19.79 1.06 -10.04
C MET A 66 18.33 0.98 -10.44
N ASP A 67 17.60 2.09 -10.36
CA ASP A 67 16.18 2.19 -10.74
C ASP A 67 16.00 1.98 -12.26
N ASP A 68 16.87 2.56 -13.07
CA ASP A 68 16.84 2.46 -14.52
C ASP A 68 17.31 1.09 -15.06
N GLU A 69 18.27 0.43 -14.38
CA GLU A 69 18.91 -0.81 -14.84
C GLU A 69 18.46 -2.06 -14.08
N MET A 70 17.91 -1.89 -12.86
CA MET A 70 17.45 -2.96 -11.99
C MET A 70 15.99 -2.72 -11.59
N THR A 71 15.08 -3.12 -12.44
CA THR A 71 13.65 -3.06 -12.11
C THR A 71 13.36 -3.90 -10.86
N THR A 72 12.90 -3.27 -9.80
CA THR A 72 12.47 -3.97 -8.60
C THR A 72 11.02 -4.41 -8.78
N PHE A 73 10.84 -5.63 -9.23
CA PHE A 73 9.50 -6.19 -9.40
C PHE A 73 8.73 -6.28 -8.09
N GLY A 74 7.45 -6.00 -8.17
CA GLY A 74 6.53 -6.24 -7.05
C GLY A 74 6.49 -7.73 -6.69
N THR A 75 6.39 -8.03 -5.40
CA THR A 75 6.31 -9.41 -4.92
C THR A 75 5.16 -9.61 -3.95
N ALA A 76 4.63 -10.83 -3.90
CA ALA A 76 3.66 -11.23 -2.89
C ALA A 76 4.00 -12.62 -2.34
N ARG A 77 3.74 -12.82 -1.06
CA ARG A 77 3.78 -14.12 -0.39
C ARG A 77 2.36 -14.50 0.01
N ILE A 78 1.92 -15.64 -0.46
CA ILE A 78 0.55 -16.13 -0.27
C ILE A 78 0.62 -17.44 0.51
N MET A 79 0.13 -17.43 1.73
CA MET A 79 -0.04 -18.65 2.51
C MET A 79 -1.48 -19.13 2.34
N VAL A 80 -1.65 -20.35 1.83
CA VAL A 80 -2.96 -20.98 1.69
C VAL A 80 -3.07 -22.14 2.66
N SER A 81 -4.13 -22.15 3.46
CA SER A 81 -4.37 -23.17 4.49
C SER A 81 -5.31 -24.26 3.98
N HIS A 82 -5.19 -25.46 4.57
CA HIS A 82 -6.03 -26.60 4.29
C HIS A 82 -5.94 -27.15 2.85
N VAL A 83 -4.76 -27.05 2.24
CA VAL A 83 -4.48 -27.54 0.89
C VAL A 83 -3.45 -28.65 0.89
N THR A 84 -3.54 -29.52 -0.11
CA THR A 84 -2.49 -30.52 -0.43
C THR A 84 -1.48 -29.88 -1.38
N TYR A 85 -0.32 -30.54 -1.55
CA TYR A 85 0.70 -30.11 -2.51
C TYR A 85 0.12 -29.93 -3.92
N ASP A 86 -0.62 -30.92 -4.44
CA ASP A 86 -1.20 -30.86 -5.79
C ASP A 86 -2.12 -29.65 -5.98
N ILE A 87 -2.96 -29.37 -4.96
CA ILE A 87 -3.86 -28.21 -5.00
C ILE A 87 -3.07 -26.90 -4.96
N ALA A 88 -2.02 -26.85 -4.14
CA ALA A 88 -1.17 -25.66 -4.04
C ALA A 88 -0.40 -25.40 -5.33
N TYR A 89 0.10 -26.47 -5.97
CA TYR A 89 0.80 -26.41 -7.24
C TYR A 89 -0.13 -25.95 -8.38
N ASP A 90 -1.32 -26.55 -8.49
CA ASP A 90 -2.34 -26.13 -9.45
C ASP A 90 -2.75 -24.66 -9.23
N LEU A 91 -2.85 -24.23 -7.98
CA LEU A 91 -3.19 -22.86 -7.63
C LEU A 91 -2.07 -21.88 -8.01
N ALA A 92 -0.81 -22.25 -7.82
CA ALA A 92 0.33 -21.47 -8.28
C ALA A 92 0.29 -21.29 -9.81
N GLY A 93 0.01 -22.37 -10.59
CA GLY A 93 -0.16 -22.27 -12.03
C GLY A 93 -1.34 -21.39 -12.47
N GLN A 94 -2.45 -21.39 -11.71
CA GLN A 94 -3.56 -20.48 -11.98
C GLN A 94 -3.21 -19.02 -11.70
N ILE A 95 -2.44 -18.77 -10.64
CA ILE A 95 -1.96 -17.41 -10.30
C ILE A 95 -0.99 -16.90 -11.37
N GLU A 96 -0.09 -17.76 -11.84
CA GLU A 96 0.87 -17.41 -12.87
C GLU A 96 0.21 -17.11 -14.22
N GLY A 97 -0.94 -17.73 -14.52
CA GLY A 97 -1.76 -17.41 -15.68
C GLY A 97 -2.46 -16.06 -15.65
N ILE A 98 -2.35 -15.30 -14.56
CA ILE A 98 -2.96 -13.97 -14.44
C ILE A 98 -2.07 -12.93 -15.14
N ASP A 99 -2.69 -12.06 -15.95
CA ASP A 99 -1.99 -10.98 -16.65
C ASP A 99 -1.33 -10.02 -15.64
N GLY A 100 -0.02 -9.76 -15.80
CA GLY A 100 0.79 -8.97 -14.87
C GLY A 100 1.52 -9.77 -13.79
N VAL A 101 1.41 -11.11 -13.81
CA VAL A 101 2.23 -12.02 -12.99
C VAL A 101 3.37 -12.59 -13.84
N SER A 102 4.59 -12.42 -13.40
CA SER A 102 5.80 -12.96 -14.03
C SER A 102 6.06 -14.41 -13.66
N SER A 103 5.88 -14.74 -12.39
CA SER A 103 5.99 -16.12 -11.91
C SER A 103 5.24 -16.32 -10.60
N ALA A 104 4.77 -17.56 -10.38
CA ALA A 104 4.18 -17.97 -9.12
C ALA A 104 4.72 -19.35 -8.71
N LYS A 105 5.60 -19.38 -7.72
CA LYS A 105 6.36 -20.56 -7.34
C LYS A 105 5.90 -21.15 -6.02
N LEU A 106 5.88 -22.46 -5.97
CA LEU A 106 5.72 -23.22 -4.75
C LEU A 106 7.09 -23.78 -4.34
N GLY A 107 7.79 -23.08 -3.46
CA GLY A 107 9.23 -23.29 -3.23
C GLY A 107 10.04 -22.87 -4.45
N ASP A 108 10.89 -23.78 -4.93
CA ASP A 108 11.64 -23.61 -6.18
C ASP A 108 10.88 -24.13 -7.42
N ASN A 109 9.72 -24.77 -7.19
CA ASN A 109 8.89 -25.35 -8.27
C ASN A 109 8.08 -24.25 -8.95
N ASP A 110 8.30 -24.09 -10.24
CA ASP A 110 7.62 -23.18 -11.14
C ASP A 110 6.66 -23.97 -12.04
N PRO A 111 5.33 -23.80 -11.95
CA PRO A 111 4.39 -24.53 -12.78
C PRO A 111 4.49 -24.22 -14.28
N ALA A 112 4.96 -23.02 -14.66
CA ALA A 112 5.13 -22.65 -16.06
C ALA A 112 6.43 -23.18 -16.66
N ASP A 113 7.43 -23.44 -15.82
CA ASP A 113 8.72 -23.99 -16.22
C ASP A 113 9.05 -25.22 -15.35
N PRO A 114 8.26 -26.28 -15.47
CA PRO A 114 8.54 -27.51 -14.72
C PRO A 114 9.89 -28.08 -15.16
N PRO A 115 10.67 -28.67 -14.24
CA PRO A 115 11.97 -29.24 -14.58
C PRO A 115 11.81 -30.29 -15.69
N ASP A 116 12.69 -30.23 -16.70
CA ASP A 116 12.74 -31.20 -17.79
C ASP A 116 12.95 -32.62 -17.22
N GLU A 117 12.31 -33.62 -17.80
CA GLU A 117 12.45 -35.03 -17.37
C GLU A 117 13.91 -35.54 -17.41
N ASP A 118 14.78 -34.83 -18.14
CA ASP A 118 16.20 -35.11 -18.29
C ASP A 118 17.11 -34.26 -17.35
N ASP A 119 16.51 -33.35 -16.56
CA ASP A 119 17.27 -32.56 -15.58
C ASP A 119 17.64 -33.50 -14.41
N ASP A 120 18.95 -33.60 -14.13
CA ASP A 120 19.48 -34.27 -12.93
C ASP A 120 19.10 -33.50 -11.62
N ALA A 121 17.97 -32.76 -11.62
CA ALA A 121 17.44 -32.11 -10.46
C ALA A 121 17.11 -33.16 -9.39
N GLU A 122 17.82 -33.14 -8.29
CA GLU A 122 17.51 -33.99 -7.16
C GLU A 122 16.07 -33.68 -6.69
N PRO A 123 15.23 -34.69 -6.46
CA PRO A 123 13.88 -34.45 -5.94
C PRO A 123 13.98 -33.73 -4.59
N ASP A 124 13.07 -32.77 -4.38
CA ASP A 124 12.99 -32.02 -3.13
C ASP A 124 13.12 -32.93 -1.91
N THR A 125 14.03 -32.58 -1.03
CA THR A 125 14.17 -33.28 0.24
C THR A 125 13.02 -32.89 1.18
N PRO A 126 12.72 -33.67 2.22
CA PRO A 126 11.72 -33.28 3.21
C PRO A 126 12.03 -31.94 3.91
N GLU A 127 13.29 -31.51 3.92
CA GLU A 127 13.71 -30.21 4.44
C GLU A 127 13.32 -29.09 3.49
N ASP A 128 13.53 -29.28 2.18
CA ASP A 128 13.16 -28.30 1.15
C ASP A 128 11.64 -28.12 1.09
N ILE A 129 10.89 -29.21 1.17
CA ILE A 129 9.42 -29.17 1.23
C ILE A 129 8.93 -28.42 2.48
N ALA A 130 9.62 -28.53 3.61
CA ALA A 130 9.23 -27.87 4.85
C ALA A 130 9.35 -26.33 4.78
N ASP A 131 10.12 -25.79 3.83
CA ASP A 131 10.26 -24.34 3.64
C ASP A 131 9.01 -23.72 3.00
N TYR A 132 8.26 -24.48 2.21
CA TYR A 132 7.06 -23.99 1.53
C TYR A 132 5.78 -24.77 1.83
N MET A 133 5.87 -25.95 2.46
CA MET A 133 4.73 -26.75 2.90
C MET A 133 4.87 -27.13 4.38
N GLN A 134 4.03 -26.60 5.22
CA GLN A 134 3.99 -26.94 6.64
C GLN A 134 2.63 -27.52 7.04
N GLY A 135 2.55 -28.82 7.18
CA GLY A 135 1.29 -29.52 7.43
C GLY A 135 0.36 -29.42 6.22
N ALA A 136 -0.77 -28.75 6.38
CA ALA A 136 -1.73 -28.49 5.31
C ALA A 136 -1.70 -27.02 4.87
N ASN A 137 -0.59 -26.31 5.08
CA ASN A 137 -0.41 -24.94 4.66
C ASN A 137 0.69 -24.85 3.61
N ALA A 138 0.41 -24.17 2.52
CA ALA A 138 1.33 -23.93 1.42
C ALA A 138 1.72 -22.47 1.34
N LEU A 139 2.97 -22.17 1.00
CA LEU A 139 3.49 -20.83 0.77
C LEU A 139 3.83 -20.68 -0.71
N ILE A 140 3.07 -19.84 -1.41
CA ILE A 140 3.30 -19.49 -2.81
C ILE A 140 3.98 -18.13 -2.84
N THR A 141 5.09 -18.02 -3.57
CA THR A 141 5.79 -16.76 -3.81
C THR A 141 5.45 -16.29 -5.22
N VAL A 142 4.94 -15.06 -5.32
CA VAL A 142 4.54 -14.44 -6.59
C VAL A 142 5.43 -13.27 -6.90
N THR A 143 5.90 -13.18 -8.14
CA THR A 143 6.62 -12.04 -8.70
C THR A 143 5.77 -11.45 -9.81
N PHE A 144 5.60 -10.13 -9.81
CA PHE A 144 4.83 -9.41 -10.82
C PHE A 144 5.73 -8.92 -11.96
N ASP A 145 5.15 -8.62 -13.13
CA ASP A 145 5.87 -8.05 -14.28
C ASP A 145 6.26 -6.58 -14.10
N GLY A 146 5.62 -5.90 -13.14
CA GLY A 146 5.81 -4.48 -12.86
C GLY A 146 6.28 -4.22 -11.43
N GLU A 147 6.54 -2.97 -11.13
CA GLU A 147 6.87 -2.50 -9.80
C GLU A 147 5.65 -2.54 -8.86
N GLU A 148 5.88 -2.39 -7.56
CA GLU A 148 4.82 -2.46 -6.55
C GLU A 148 3.72 -1.40 -6.73
N ASP A 149 4.03 -0.28 -7.39
CA ASP A 149 3.13 0.83 -7.66
C ASP A 149 2.47 0.78 -9.04
N ASP A 150 2.86 -0.13 -9.90
CA ASP A 150 2.31 -0.28 -11.24
C ASP A 150 0.83 -0.70 -11.23
N ASP A 151 0.07 -0.13 -12.15
CA ASP A 151 -1.36 -0.43 -12.28
C ASP A 151 -1.59 -1.89 -12.72
N SER A 152 -0.67 -2.48 -13.51
CA SER A 152 -0.69 -3.89 -13.91
C SER A 152 -0.52 -4.81 -12.71
N ALA A 153 0.48 -4.56 -11.86
CA ALA A 153 0.71 -5.34 -10.65
C ALA A 153 -0.46 -5.22 -9.66
N LYS A 154 -1.03 -4.02 -9.51
CA LYS A 154 -2.23 -3.79 -8.68
C LYS A 154 -3.45 -4.54 -9.18
N ALA A 155 -3.67 -4.55 -10.51
CA ALA A 155 -4.76 -5.30 -11.13
C ALA A 155 -4.58 -6.80 -10.93
N ALA A 156 -3.39 -7.33 -11.23
CA ALA A 156 -3.03 -8.73 -11.01
C ALA A 156 -3.24 -9.14 -9.55
N MET A 157 -2.83 -8.30 -8.59
CA MET A 157 -3.04 -8.56 -7.16
C MET A 157 -4.52 -8.63 -6.80
N GLN A 158 -5.38 -7.84 -7.45
CA GLN A 158 -6.83 -7.88 -7.22
C GLN A 158 -7.46 -9.15 -7.81
N ASP A 159 -6.99 -9.60 -8.97
CA ASP A 159 -7.44 -10.84 -9.59
C ASP A 159 -7.01 -12.05 -8.75
N ILE A 160 -5.78 -12.05 -8.21
CA ILE A 160 -5.30 -13.05 -7.24
C ILE A 160 -6.21 -13.09 -6.01
N ARG A 161 -6.58 -11.96 -5.43
CA ARG A 161 -7.52 -11.92 -4.29
C ARG A 161 -8.89 -12.47 -4.62
N THR A 162 -9.34 -12.27 -5.85
CA THR A 162 -10.62 -12.80 -6.33
C THR A 162 -10.54 -14.32 -6.51
N LEU A 163 -9.45 -14.82 -7.10
CA LEU A 163 -9.18 -16.25 -7.24
C LEU A 163 -9.13 -16.95 -5.87
N LEU A 164 -8.49 -16.31 -4.90
CA LEU A 164 -8.30 -16.87 -3.55
C LEU A 164 -9.52 -16.67 -2.62
N SER A 165 -10.62 -16.06 -3.09
CA SER A 165 -11.78 -15.75 -2.24
C SER A 165 -12.44 -16.98 -1.61
N ASP A 166 -12.33 -18.14 -2.25
CA ASP A 166 -12.87 -19.42 -1.77
C ASP A 166 -11.88 -20.22 -0.90
N TYR A 167 -10.65 -19.72 -0.74
CA TYR A 167 -9.60 -20.34 0.05
C TYR A 167 -9.34 -19.59 1.35
N ASP A 168 -8.88 -20.30 2.37
CA ASP A 168 -8.35 -19.69 3.59
C ASP A 168 -6.92 -19.22 3.34
N ALA A 169 -6.78 -18.04 2.74
CA ALA A 169 -5.53 -17.51 2.27
C ALA A 169 -5.13 -16.22 3.01
N TYR A 170 -3.86 -16.14 3.37
CA TYR A 170 -3.23 -14.95 3.93
C TYR A 170 -2.19 -14.40 2.95
N ILE A 171 -2.33 -13.13 2.58
CA ILE A 171 -1.48 -12.47 1.59
C ILE A 171 -0.63 -11.40 2.25
N SER A 172 0.69 -11.50 2.07
CA SER A 172 1.65 -10.47 2.46
C SER A 172 2.30 -9.91 1.20
N THR A 173 2.05 -8.63 0.91
CA THR A 173 2.57 -7.96 -0.28
C THR A 173 2.76 -6.47 -0.01
N THR A 174 3.68 -5.84 -0.74
CA THR A 174 3.81 -4.37 -0.83
C THR A 174 3.02 -3.80 -2.02
N VAL A 175 2.64 -4.65 -2.98
CA VAL A 175 1.91 -4.23 -4.20
C VAL A 175 0.54 -3.65 -3.83
N GLY A 176 0.32 -2.40 -4.24
CA GLY A 176 -0.92 -1.67 -3.98
C GLY A 176 -1.13 -1.27 -2.51
N VAL A 177 -0.12 -1.42 -1.65
CA VAL A 177 -0.17 -0.95 -0.25
C VAL A 177 0.51 0.41 -0.19
N SER A 178 -0.25 1.46 -0.42
CA SER A 178 0.22 2.82 -0.15
C SER A 178 0.11 3.11 1.35
N GLN A 179 1.24 3.32 2.02
CA GLN A 179 1.26 3.78 3.42
C GLN A 179 0.55 5.13 3.55
N ALA A 180 0.64 5.97 2.52
CA ALA A 180 -0.03 7.25 2.47
C ALA A 180 -1.56 7.10 2.46
N ASP A 181 -2.09 6.15 1.70
CA ASP A 181 -3.53 5.88 1.63
C ASP A 181 -4.06 5.28 2.93
N THR A 182 -3.30 4.39 3.55
CA THR A 182 -3.63 3.82 4.87
C THR A 182 -3.68 4.91 5.94
N LEU A 183 -2.66 5.77 6.00
CA LEU A 183 -2.63 6.91 6.90
C LEU A 183 -3.74 7.92 6.61
N ALA A 184 -4.04 8.21 5.35
CA ALA A 184 -5.11 9.12 4.96
C ALA A 184 -6.49 8.57 5.37
N GLN A 185 -6.70 7.28 5.26
CA GLN A 185 -7.94 6.61 5.67
C GLN A 185 -8.09 6.64 7.19
N GLU A 186 -7.05 6.32 7.95
CA GLU A 186 -7.05 6.41 9.42
C GLU A 186 -7.26 7.85 9.90
N MET A 187 -6.58 8.82 9.30
CA MET A 187 -6.76 10.24 9.60
C MET A 187 -8.20 10.71 9.33
N THR A 188 -8.82 10.24 8.26
CA THR A 188 -10.21 10.58 7.92
C THR A 188 -11.17 10.09 8.99
N VAL A 189 -10.98 8.87 9.51
CA VAL A 189 -11.79 8.31 10.60
C VAL A 189 -11.61 9.12 11.89
N ILE A 190 -10.36 9.45 12.24
CA ILE A 190 -10.06 10.26 13.43
C ILE A 190 -10.68 11.64 13.33
N LEU A 191 -10.57 12.31 12.17
CA LEU A 191 -11.17 13.61 11.93
C LEU A 191 -12.70 13.57 12.00
N ALA A 192 -13.32 12.51 11.47
CA ALA A 192 -14.78 12.34 11.56
C ALA A 192 -15.24 12.19 13.02
N ILE A 193 -14.52 11.40 13.82
CA ILE A 193 -14.81 11.24 15.25
C ILE A 193 -14.59 12.55 15.99
N ALA A 194 -13.51 13.28 15.73
CA ALA A 194 -13.23 14.57 16.33
C ALA A 194 -14.31 15.60 16.00
N ALA A 195 -14.79 15.64 14.75
CA ALA A 195 -15.87 16.53 14.32
C ALA A 195 -17.18 16.25 15.08
N VAL A 196 -17.50 14.96 15.32
CA VAL A 196 -18.69 14.57 16.09
C VAL A 196 -18.59 14.99 17.56
N ILE A 197 -17.39 14.97 18.14
CA ILE A 197 -17.18 15.35 19.55
C ILE A 197 -17.25 16.89 19.74
N ILE A 198 -16.87 17.66 18.72
CA ILE A 198 -16.82 19.13 18.78
C ILE A 198 -18.18 19.77 18.52
N VAL A 199 -19.10 19.10 17.87
CA VAL A 199 -20.47 19.56 17.59
C VAL A 199 -21.41 19.25 18.74
#